data_3d06232a8677691026a1f3f8b0ed3b1b
#
_entry.id   3d06232a8677691026a1f3f8b0ed3b1b
#
_cell.length_a   1.000
_cell.length_b   1.000
_cell.length_c   1.000
_cell.angle_alpha   90.00
_cell.angle_beta   90.00
_cell.angle_gamma   90.00
#
_symmetry.space_group_name_H-M   'P 1'
#
loop_
_entity.id
_entity.type
_entity.pdbx_description
1 polymer ?
#
loop_
_entity_poly.entity_id
_entity_poly.type
_entity_poly.pdbx_seq_one_letter_code
_entity_poly.pdbx_strand_id
1 'polypeptide(L)'
;MTRAMRIALIQPQAEGAGAQEIARLLERGLQARGYEVHHVFFFRRTKAFDHQANAIFCARERPATPWSLARMLLSLFGHLRRLRPDAVLCFQHYGCLVGAPIARAAGTRIVIANWNSARELTPAWLQLTDRWLGALGLFARVVTNSRSVTLDFADYPYAYRRRLVRIDHGFECKTCDVDRELARARLKLPLSAVLLGSVARLHPLKNLALAIKLLAFDARWHLAIAGQGPEQAGLAALARELGCADRVHFLGELAPDRVAMLLSALDVFVFPSLAETFGLAVVEAAHAGVPVVANRLAVLEEVLSPDGEPCVLFADAGNPAAFAAAVHRLLEDPALAATLSARAAKLATYYSREAMVGAYAALIESEVNGKAPQGGSRQALRSGVT
;
A
#
# COMPACT_ATOMS: atom_id res chain seq x y z
N MET A 1 -8.01 35.11 12.42
CA MET A 1 -7.51 33.98 11.57
C MET A 1 -7.75 32.68 12.35
N THR A 2 -8.61 31.80 11.88
CA THR A 2 -8.78 30.47 12.47
C THR A 2 -7.48 29.69 12.29
N ARG A 3 -6.97 29.11 13.37
CA ARG A 3 -5.76 28.27 13.35
C ARG A 3 -5.97 27.10 12.39
N ALA A 4 -4.96 26.81 11.55
CA ALA A 4 -4.96 25.62 10.70
C ALA A 4 -5.13 24.36 11.57
N MET A 5 -5.99 23.43 11.14
CA MET A 5 -6.19 22.15 11.82
C MET A 5 -4.93 21.31 11.70
N ARG A 6 -4.45 20.77 12.81
CA ARG A 6 -3.24 19.93 12.88
C ARG A 6 -3.57 18.46 12.84
N ILE A 7 -2.94 17.72 11.94
CA ILE A 7 -3.11 16.28 11.76
C ILE A 7 -1.77 15.58 11.96
N ALA A 8 -1.74 14.55 12.79
CA ALA A 8 -0.57 13.68 12.91
C ALA A 8 -0.84 12.32 12.25
N LEU A 9 0.06 11.89 11.39
CA LEU A 9 0.06 10.58 10.73
C LEU A 9 1.03 9.67 11.47
N ILE A 10 0.51 8.79 12.33
CA ILE A 10 1.35 7.88 13.14
C ILE A 10 1.60 6.59 12.36
N GLN A 11 2.88 6.24 12.20
CA GLN A 11 3.34 5.07 11.48
C GLN A 11 4.42 4.33 12.28
N PRO A 12 4.46 2.98 12.25
CA PRO A 12 5.48 2.24 13.00
C PRO A 12 6.90 2.54 12.53
N GLN A 13 7.11 2.67 11.22
CA GLN A 13 8.46 2.79 10.65
C GLN A 13 8.49 3.69 9.41
N ALA A 14 9.59 4.42 9.24
CA ALA A 14 9.86 5.22 8.07
C ALA A 14 10.57 4.36 7.01
N GLU A 15 9.86 4.00 5.94
CA GLU A 15 10.35 3.23 4.79
C GLU A 15 9.58 3.59 3.51
N GLY A 16 10.08 3.22 2.35
CA GLY A 16 9.37 3.34 1.08
C GLY A 16 8.45 2.14 0.84
N ALA A 17 7.24 2.15 1.39
CA ALA A 17 6.25 1.08 1.21
C ALA A 17 4.84 1.66 1.00
N GLY A 18 3.89 0.81 0.58
CA GLY A 18 2.54 1.25 0.19
C GLY A 18 1.79 2.07 1.24
N ALA A 19 1.86 1.68 2.53
CA ALA A 19 1.21 2.43 3.60
C ALA A 19 1.80 3.84 3.79
N GLN A 20 3.12 3.95 3.65
CA GLN A 20 3.84 5.22 3.72
C GLN A 20 3.57 6.09 2.48
N GLU A 21 3.41 5.49 1.32
CA GLU A 21 3.01 6.21 0.12
C GLU A 21 1.60 6.80 0.26
N ILE A 22 0.64 6.04 0.76
CA ILE A 22 -0.70 6.56 1.07
C ILE A 22 -0.63 7.73 2.06
N ALA A 23 0.21 7.63 3.09
CA ALA A 23 0.39 8.72 4.05
C ALA A 23 0.98 9.99 3.41
N ARG A 24 1.92 9.84 2.43
CA ARG A 24 2.44 10.97 1.64
C ARG A 24 1.39 11.61 0.73
N LEU A 25 0.56 10.77 0.09
CA LEU A 25 -0.53 11.28 -0.75
C LEU A 25 -1.54 12.07 0.09
N LEU A 26 -1.88 11.56 1.28
CA LEU A 26 -2.74 12.24 2.24
C LEU A 26 -2.11 13.54 2.74
N GLU A 27 -0.83 13.51 3.13
CA GLU A 27 -0.12 14.71 3.56
C GLU A 27 -0.23 15.82 2.51
N ARG A 28 0.22 15.56 1.27
CA ARG A 28 0.22 16.53 0.18
C ARG A 28 -1.19 17.07 -0.11
N GLY A 29 -2.16 16.17 -0.18
CA GLY A 29 -3.53 16.56 -0.48
C GLY A 29 -4.22 17.32 0.66
N LEU A 30 -3.95 17.01 1.92
CA LEU A 30 -4.47 17.72 3.07
C LEU A 30 -3.77 19.08 3.25
N GLN A 31 -2.45 19.16 3.05
CA GLN A 31 -1.73 20.44 3.07
C GLN A 31 -2.24 21.41 2.01
N ALA A 32 -2.54 20.93 0.79
CA ALA A 32 -3.15 21.73 -0.27
C ALA A 32 -4.55 22.28 0.11
N ARG A 33 -5.19 21.70 1.12
CA ARG A 33 -6.48 22.14 1.69
C ARG A 33 -6.33 22.99 2.96
N GLY A 34 -5.09 23.35 3.31
CA GLY A 34 -4.79 24.24 4.44
C GLY A 34 -4.64 23.53 5.79
N TYR A 35 -4.52 22.21 5.84
CA TYR A 35 -4.21 21.48 7.06
C TYR A 35 -2.69 21.50 7.34
N GLU A 36 -2.31 21.54 8.62
CA GLU A 36 -0.93 21.32 9.06
C GLU A 36 -0.74 19.84 9.34
N VAL A 37 0.07 19.14 8.53
CA VAL A 37 0.21 17.68 8.60
C VAL A 37 1.63 17.30 9.00
N HIS A 38 1.77 16.37 9.96
CA HIS A 38 3.04 15.86 10.47
C HIS A 38 3.08 14.34 10.40
N HIS A 39 4.19 13.79 9.92
CA HIS A 39 4.49 12.37 10.07
C HIS A 39 5.13 12.10 11.42
N VAL A 40 4.65 11.09 12.14
CA VAL A 40 5.22 10.64 13.42
C VAL A 40 5.55 9.16 13.31
N PHE A 41 6.82 8.84 13.23
CA PHE A 41 7.33 7.48 13.12
C PHE A 41 7.81 6.96 14.47
N PHE A 42 7.50 5.69 14.80
CA PHE A 42 8.07 5.08 16.00
C PHE A 42 9.59 4.98 15.88
N PHE A 43 10.08 4.52 14.71
CA PHE A 43 11.51 4.46 14.45
C PHE A 43 11.83 4.64 12.96
N ARG A 44 13.07 4.99 12.68
CA ARG A 44 13.63 5.10 11.34
C ARG A 44 14.08 3.72 10.85
N ARG A 45 13.70 3.35 9.64
CA ARG A 45 14.15 2.13 8.98
C ARG A 45 15.02 2.41 7.76
N THR A 46 14.61 3.36 6.92
CA THR A 46 15.35 3.81 5.75
C THR A 46 15.47 5.34 5.75
N LYS A 47 16.17 5.90 4.78
CA LYS A 47 16.33 7.36 4.62
C LYS A 47 15.17 8.02 3.87
N ALA A 48 14.10 7.29 3.55
CA ALA A 48 13.01 7.74 2.67
C ALA A 48 12.29 9.02 3.13
N PHE A 49 12.35 9.35 4.43
CA PHE A 49 11.71 10.53 5.03
C PHE A 49 12.70 11.54 5.64
N ASP A 50 14.01 11.35 5.47
CA ASP A 50 15.02 12.20 6.12
C ASP A 50 15.00 13.66 5.67
N HIS A 51 14.51 13.91 4.46
CA HIS A 51 14.45 15.26 3.86
C HIS A 51 13.13 15.99 4.13
N GLN A 52 12.19 15.35 4.83
CA GLN A 52 10.90 15.95 5.14
C GLN A 52 10.96 16.71 6.47
N ALA A 53 10.79 18.03 6.43
CA ALA A 53 10.84 18.90 7.62
C ALA A 53 9.74 18.62 8.66
N ASN A 54 8.65 18.00 8.24
CA ASN A 54 7.50 17.63 9.06
C ASN A 54 7.52 16.15 9.52
N ALA A 55 8.63 15.43 9.32
CA ALA A 55 8.81 14.08 9.81
C ALA A 55 9.46 14.06 11.20
N ILE A 56 8.79 13.42 12.14
CA ILE A 56 9.21 13.25 13.54
C ILE A 56 9.55 11.78 13.78
N PHE A 57 10.74 11.50 14.31
CA PHE A 57 11.18 10.14 14.66
C PHE A 57 11.27 10.00 16.17
N CYS A 58 10.51 9.08 16.76
CA CYS A 58 10.54 8.84 18.20
C CYS A 58 11.78 8.07 18.66
N ALA A 59 12.33 7.22 17.77
CA ALA A 59 13.61 6.54 17.94
C ALA A 59 14.39 6.50 16.63
N ARG A 60 15.72 6.42 16.70
CA ARG A 60 16.58 6.30 15.50
C ARG A 60 16.51 4.90 14.88
N GLU A 61 16.36 3.88 15.73
CA GLU A 61 16.35 2.47 15.35
C GLU A 61 15.22 1.74 16.04
N ARG A 62 14.92 0.53 15.59
CA ARG A 62 13.91 -0.33 16.21
C ARG A 62 14.31 -0.64 17.66
N PRO A 63 13.43 -0.40 18.64
CA PRO A 63 13.72 -0.74 20.05
C PRO A 63 14.01 -2.23 20.21
N ALA A 64 15.16 -2.55 20.80
CA ALA A 64 15.60 -3.92 21.08
C ALA A 64 15.48 -4.31 22.54
N THR A 65 15.30 -3.34 23.45
CA THR A 65 15.20 -3.57 24.90
C THR A 65 13.93 -2.91 25.47
N PRO A 66 13.42 -3.39 26.62
CA PRO A 66 12.29 -2.74 27.30
C PRO A 66 12.52 -1.26 27.60
N TRP A 67 13.75 -0.88 27.91
CA TRP A 67 14.11 0.52 28.18
C TRP A 67 14.07 1.38 26.93
N SER A 68 14.62 0.90 25.80
CA SER A 68 14.54 1.62 24.52
C SER A 68 13.10 1.74 24.03
N LEU A 69 12.27 0.73 24.27
CA LEU A 69 10.84 0.78 23.99
C LEU A 69 10.15 1.84 24.85
N ALA A 70 10.37 1.85 26.17
CA ALA A 70 9.80 2.84 27.05
C ALA A 70 10.20 4.27 26.65
N ARG A 71 11.47 4.48 26.29
CA ARG A 71 11.97 5.78 25.80
C ARG A 71 11.26 6.20 24.52
N MET A 72 11.05 5.28 23.57
CA MET A 72 10.31 5.55 22.33
C MET A 72 8.87 5.95 22.61
N LEU A 73 8.17 5.23 23.52
CA LEU A 73 6.78 5.54 23.89
C LEU A 73 6.66 6.89 24.59
N LEU A 74 7.59 7.23 25.50
CA LEU A 74 7.66 8.55 26.16
C LEU A 74 7.95 9.67 25.15
N SER A 75 8.84 9.39 24.17
CA SER A 75 9.14 10.33 23.08
C SER A 75 7.88 10.59 22.24
N LEU A 76 7.15 9.53 21.85
CA LEU A 76 5.88 9.65 21.12
C LEU A 76 4.87 10.51 21.90
N PHE A 77 4.67 10.19 23.17
CA PHE A 77 3.78 10.97 24.05
C PHE A 77 4.20 12.44 24.11
N GLY A 78 5.50 12.72 24.33
CA GLY A 78 6.04 14.08 24.40
C GLY A 78 5.84 14.86 23.11
N HIS A 79 6.07 14.24 21.95
CA HIS A 79 5.84 14.86 20.64
C HIS A 79 4.36 15.19 20.43
N LEU A 80 3.45 14.26 20.70
CA LEU A 80 2.01 14.48 20.56
C LEU A 80 1.49 15.57 21.52
N ARG A 81 2.01 15.62 22.75
CA ARG A 81 1.68 16.70 23.73
C ARG A 81 2.14 18.08 23.26
N ARG A 82 3.30 18.18 22.59
CA ARG A 82 3.80 19.45 22.04
C ARG A 82 3.06 19.85 20.78
N LEU A 83 2.83 18.89 19.87
CA LEU A 83 2.14 19.11 18.61
C LEU A 83 0.67 19.47 18.81
N ARG A 84 0.01 18.86 19.81
CA ARG A 84 -1.43 19.03 20.11
C ARG A 84 -2.28 18.86 18.84
N PRO A 85 -2.22 17.69 18.17
CA PRO A 85 -2.97 17.48 16.96
C PRO A 85 -4.47 17.46 17.24
N ASP A 86 -5.26 18.05 16.33
CA ASP A 86 -6.71 18.03 16.38
C ASP A 86 -7.25 16.64 16.02
N ALA A 87 -6.55 15.95 15.09
CA ALA A 87 -6.81 14.57 14.71
C ALA A 87 -5.51 13.77 14.53
N VAL A 88 -5.58 12.47 14.82
CA VAL A 88 -4.49 11.52 14.60
C VAL A 88 -5.00 10.40 13.70
N LEU A 89 -4.27 10.12 12.63
CA LEU A 89 -4.46 8.96 11.77
C LEU A 89 -3.37 7.95 12.07
N CYS A 90 -3.74 6.80 12.60
CA CYS A 90 -2.81 5.70 12.91
C CYS A 90 -2.82 4.70 11.77
N PHE A 91 -1.65 4.31 11.28
CA PHE A 91 -1.49 3.36 10.17
C PHE A 91 -0.90 2.04 10.66
N GLN A 92 -1.35 0.95 10.06
CA GLN A 92 -0.94 -0.42 10.39
C GLN A 92 -1.28 -0.80 11.84
N HIS A 93 -1.28 -2.11 12.12
CA HIS A 93 -1.70 -2.62 13.43
C HIS A 93 -0.90 -2.04 14.63
N TYR A 94 0.44 -1.92 14.51
CA TYR A 94 1.21 -1.31 15.61
C TYR A 94 0.97 0.21 15.76
N GLY A 95 0.81 0.94 14.66
CA GLY A 95 0.41 2.35 14.72
C GLY A 95 -0.94 2.52 15.40
N CYS A 96 -1.90 1.63 15.12
CA CYS A 96 -3.22 1.66 15.73
C CYS A 96 -3.19 1.24 17.21
N LEU A 97 -2.57 0.08 17.53
CA LEU A 97 -2.65 -0.49 18.89
C LEU A 97 -1.72 0.19 19.90
N VAL A 98 -0.61 0.77 19.45
CA VAL A 98 0.34 1.48 20.31
C VAL A 98 0.16 2.99 20.21
N GLY A 99 0.04 3.52 19.00
CA GLY A 99 -0.07 4.96 18.77
C GLY A 99 -1.38 5.55 19.25
N ALA A 100 -2.50 4.87 19.06
CA ALA A 100 -3.80 5.40 19.43
C ALA A 100 -4.01 5.57 20.96
N PRO A 101 -3.66 4.61 21.83
CA PRO A 101 -3.73 4.82 23.28
C PRO A 101 -2.86 6.01 23.72
N ILE A 102 -1.66 6.14 23.17
CA ILE A 102 -0.74 7.24 23.51
C ILE A 102 -1.30 8.58 23.02
N ALA A 103 -1.90 8.62 21.82
CA ALA A 103 -2.54 9.82 21.29
C ALA A 103 -3.72 10.27 22.18
N ARG A 104 -4.54 9.32 22.65
CA ARG A 104 -5.62 9.60 23.63
C ARG A 104 -5.07 10.12 24.94
N ALA A 105 -4.04 9.46 25.50
CA ALA A 105 -3.37 9.90 26.73
C ALA A 105 -2.74 11.28 26.58
N ALA A 106 -2.23 11.62 25.39
CA ALA A 106 -1.71 12.94 25.05
C ALA A 106 -2.79 14.02 24.89
N GLY A 107 -4.09 13.64 24.90
CA GLY A 107 -5.22 14.56 24.85
C GLY A 107 -5.87 14.71 23.47
N THR A 108 -5.47 13.91 22.46
CA THR A 108 -6.12 13.94 21.15
C THR A 108 -7.49 13.27 21.22
N ARG A 109 -8.55 14.01 20.82
CA ARG A 109 -9.92 13.51 20.85
C ARG A 109 -10.28 12.64 19.63
N ILE A 110 -9.74 12.96 18.46
CA ILE A 110 -10.06 12.29 17.22
C ILE A 110 -8.89 11.37 16.85
N VAL A 111 -9.11 10.07 17.01
CA VAL A 111 -8.15 9.04 16.63
C VAL A 111 -8.82 8.14 15.61
N ILE A 112 -8.29 8.12 14.39
CA ILE A 112 -8.76 7.32 13.26
C ILE A 112 -7.74 6.23 13.04
N ALA A 113 -8.19 4.97 13.11
CA ALA A 113 -7.36 3.82 12.75
C ALA A 113 -7.46 3.53 11.26
N ASN A 114 -6.33 3.38 10.58
CA ASN A 114 -6.27 2.92 9.19
C ASN A 114 -5.79 1.48 9.18
N TRP A 115 -6.72 0.55 8.99
CA TRP A 115 -6.44 -0.85 8.98
C TRP A 115 -6.15 -1.31 7.54
N ASN A 116 -4.86 -1.40 7.25
CA ASN A 116 -4.32 -1.78 5.95
C ASN A 116 -3.33 -2.97 6.05
N SER A 117 -3.66 -3.92 6.94
CA SER A 117 -2.97 -5.20 7.08
C SER A 117 -3.98 -6.31 6.89
N ALA A 118 -3.64 -7.33 6.11
CA ALA A 118 -4.50 -8.49 5.92
C ALA A 118 -4.71 -9.21 7.26
N ARG A 119 -5.97 -9.55 7.56
CA ARG A 119 -6.35 -10.21 8.82
C ARG A 119 -5.64 -11.53 9.02
N GLU A 120 -5.53 -12.33 7.97
CA GLU A 120 -4.89 -13.64 7.98
C GLU A 120 -3.43 -13.61 8.46
N LEU A 121 -2.75 -12.47 8.27
CA LEU A 121 -1.37 -12.25 8.63
C LEU A 121 -1.20 -11.56 9.98
N THR A 122 -2.31 -11.17 10.61
CA THR A 122 -2.29 -10.49 11.89
C THR A 122 -2.43 -11.53 13.00
N PRO A 123 -1.48 -11.62 13.96
CA PRO A 123 -1.58 -12.56 15.08
C PRO A 123 -2.90 -12.43 15.85
N ALA A 124 -3.49 -13.55 16.26
CA ALA A 124 -4.81 -13.59 16.90
C ALA A 124 -4.92 -12.66 18.13
N TRP A 125 -3.85 -12.56 18.93
CA TRP A 125 -3.83 -11.68 20.10
C TRP A 125 -3.91 -10.19 19.72
N LEU A 126 -3.31 -9.79 18.59
CA LEU A 126 -3.44 -8.41 18.05
C LEU A 126 -4.87 -8.15 17.56
N GLN A 127 -5.48 -9.11 16.86
CA GLN A 127 -6.87 -9.02 16.42
C GLN A 127 -7.81 -8.88 17.63
N LEU A 128 -7.59 -9.69 18.68
CA LEU A 128 -8.40 -9.64 19.91
C LEU A 128 -8.23 -8.28 20.62
N THR A 129 -6.99 -7.79 20.72
CA THR A 129 -6.71 -6.49 21.33
C THR A 129 -7.39 -5.35 20.55
N ASP A 130 -7.28 -5.34 19.22
CA ASP A 130 -7.95 -4.37 18.36
C ASP A 130 -9.46 -4.41 18.52
N ARG A 131 -10.05 -5.62 18.49
CA ARG A 131 -11.48 -5.85 18.65
C ARG A 131 -12.03 -5.20 19.91
N TRP A 132 -11.36 -5.38 21.05
CA TRP A 132 -11.80 -4.83 22.32
C TRP A 132 -11.51 -3.35 22.46
N LEU A 133 -10.32 -2.87 22.10
CA LEU A 133 -9.97 -1.46 22.17
C LEU A 133 -10.88 -0.61 21.27
N GLY A 134 -11.15 -1.10 20.06
CA GLY A 134 -12.06 -0.40 19.15
C GLY A 134 -13.52 -0.44 19.64
N ALA A 135 -14.00 -1.56 20.19
CA ALA A 135 -15.33 -1.66 20.77
C ALA A 135 -15.53 -0.72 21.98
N LEU A 136 -14.50 -0.57 22.82
CA LEU A 136 -14.46 0.35 23.96
C LEU A 136 -14.35 1.84 23.55
N GLY A 137 -14.19 2.14 22.27
CA GLY A 137 -14.21 3.50 21.76
C GLY A 137 -12.86 4.20 21.70
N LEU A 138 -11.76 3.44 21.68
CA LEU A 138 -10.42 4.00 21.48
C LEU A 138 -10.34 4.78 20.16
N PHE A 139 -10.93 4.23 19.10
CA PHE A 139 -11.01 4.86 17.79
C PHE A 139 -12.32 5.64 17.62
N ALA A 140 -12.25 6.86 17.10
CA ALA A 140 -13.41 7.57 16.60
C ALA A 140 -13.98 6.87 15.36
N ARG A 141 -13.09 6.53 14.41
CA ARG A 141 -13.40 5.75 13.21
C ARG A 141 -12.30 4.75 12.91
N VAL A 142 -12.67 3.72 12.15
CA VAL A 142 -11.75 2.70 11.62
C VAL A 142 -11.92 2.69 10.10
N VAL A 143 -10.88 3.09 9.39
CA VAL A 143 -10.86 3.15 7.93
C VAL A 143 -10.31 1.85 7.37
N THR A 144 -11.05 1.25 6.45
CA THR A 144 -10.64 0.12 5.60
C THR A 144 -10.47 0.61 4.17
N ASN A 145 -9.59 -0.02 3.41
CA ASN A 145 -9.18 0.43 2.07
C ASN A 145 -9.77 -0.38 0.91
N SER A 146 -10.61 -1.39 1.21
CA SER A 146 -11.31 -2.20 0.22
C SER A 146 -12.54 -2.83 0.86
N ARG A 147 -13.45 -3.37 0.04
CA ARG A 147 -14.61 -4.15 0.50
C ARG A 147 -14.14 -5.44 1.17
N SER A 148 -13.17 -6.12 0.57
CA SER A 148 -12.59 -7.35 1.12
C SER A 148 -12.08 -7.14 2.54
N VAL A 149 -11.27 -6.09 2.79
CA VAL A 149 -10.80 -5.76 4.14
C VAL A 149 -11.95 -5.36 5.07
N THR A 150 -13.01 -4.72 4.58
CA THR A 150 -14.19 -4.39 5.42
C THR A 150 -14.90 -5.65 5.90
N LEU A 151 -14.99 -6.67 5.05
CA LEU A 151 -15.61 -7.96 5.39
C LEU A 151 -14.83 -8.73 6.45
N ASP A 152 -13.53 -8.53 6.58
CA ASP A 152 -12.71 -9.12 7.64
C ASP A 152 -13.19 -8.76 9.06
N PHE A 153 -13.97 -7.69 9.19
CA PHE A 153 -14.52 -7.24 10.46
C PHE A 153 -15.98 -7.65 10.68
N ALA A 154 -16.55 -8.52 9.84
CA ALA A 154 -17.97 -8.89 9.91
C ALA A 154 -18.35 -9.55 11.25
N ASP A 155 -17.43 -10.29 11.89
CA ASP A 155 -17.60 -10.95 13.18
C ASP A 155 -17.25 -10.07 14.41
N TYR A 156 -16.83 -8.82 14.19
CA TYR A 156 -16.51 -7.90 15.28
C TYR A 156 -17.79 -7.36 15.96
N PRO A 157 -17.70 -6.93 17.25
CA PRO A 157 -18.85 -6.38 17.97
C PRO A 157 -19.50 -5.22 17.20
N TYR A 158 -20.82 -5.07 17.33
CA TYR A 158 -21.55 -3.96 16.70
C TYR A 158 -20.95 -2.57 17.07
N ALA A 159 -20.51 -2.41 18.31
CA ALA A 159 -19.85 -1.17 18.78
C ALA A 159 -18.57 -0.83 17.99
N TYR A 160 -17.84 -1.83 17.47
CA TYR A 160 -16.71 -1.66 16.57
C TYR A 160 -17.21 -1.42 15.14
N ARG A 161 -18.06 -2.29 14.60
CA ARG A 161 -18.52 -2.26 13.21
C ARG A 161 -19.19 -0.95 12.81
N ARG A 162 -19.93 -0.30 13.71
CA ARG A 162 -20.55 1.01 13.44
C ARG A 162 -19.53 2.15 13.24
N ARG A 163 -18.24 1.91 13.55
CA ARG A 163 -17.14 2.85 13.36
C ARG A 163 -16.40 2.65 12.06
N LEU A 164 -16.67 1.53 11.36
CA LEU A 164 -16.04 1.23 10.07
C LEU A 164 -16.49 2.25 9.02
N VAL A 165 -15.52 2.74 8.28
CA VAL A 165 -15.71 3.58 7.10
C VAL A 165 -14.78 3.05 6.02
N ARG A 166 -15.31 2.76 4.84
CA ARG A 166 -14.47 2.40 3.70
C ARG A 166 -14.03 3.67 2.99
N ILE A 167 -12.73 3.82 2.81
CA ILE A 167 -12.10 4.83 1.97
C ILE A 167 -11.05 4.10 1.13
N ASP A 168 -11.37 3.86 -0.11
CA ASP A 168 -10.47 3.18 -1.03
C ASP A 168 -9.20 4.00 -1.23
N HIS A 169 -8.06 3.33 -1.39
CA HIS A 169 -6.80 4.03 -1.63
C HIS A 169 -6.83 4.73 -2.98
N GLY A 170 -6.36 5.97 -2.99
CA GLY A 170 -6.02 6.67 -4.21
C GLY A 170 -4.56 6.40 -4.60
N PHE A 171 -4.24 6.59 -5.86
CA PHE A 171 -2.87 6.54 -6.37
C PHE A 171 -2.55 7.76 -7.22
N GLU A 172 -1.27 8.01 -7.46
CA GLU A 172 -0.80 8.96 -8.47
C GLU A 172 -0.46 8.22 -9.75
N CYS A 173 -0.90 8.78 -10.88
CA CYS A 173 -0.55 8.25 -12.19
C CYS A 173 0.98 8.30 -12.37
N LYS A 174 1.61 7.15 -12.45
CA LYS A 174 3.05 7.03 -12.70
C LYS A 174 3.27 6.85 -14.19
N THR A 175 3.14 7.94 -14.93
CA THR A 175 3.50 8.00 -16.35
C THR A 175 4.86 8.64 -16.52
N CYS A 176 5.59 8.23 -17.54
CA CYS A 176 6.89 8.76 -17.89
C CYS A 176 6.91 9.00 -19.41
N ASP A 177 7.26 10.22 -19.82
CA ASP A 177 7.38 10.60 -21.25
C ASP A 177 8.69 10.07 -21.90
N VAL A 178 9.27 9.02 -21.32
CA VAL A 178 10.47 8.37 -21.81
C VAL A 178 10.07 7.11 -22.55
N ASP A 179 10.55 6.95 -23.78
CA ASP A 179 10.34 5.72 -24.55
C ASP A 179 11.00 4.51 -23.87
N ARG A 180 10.57 3.32 -24.26
CA ARG A 180 11.00 2.04 -23.68
C ARG A 180 12.52 1.84 -23.77
N GLU A 181 13.15 2.14 -24.89
CA GLU A 181 14.57 1.91 -25.09
C GLU A 181 15.41 2.84 -24.20
N LEU A 182 15.05 4.12 -24.14
CA LEU A 182 15.71 5.09 -23.28
C LEU A 182 15.49 4.77 -21.80
N ALA A 183 14.30 4.31 -21.41
CA ALA A 183 14.02 3.85 -20.06
C ALA A 183 14.92 2.66 -19.66
N ARG A 184 15.03 1.66 -20.53
CA ARG A 184 15.93 0.51 -20.33
C ARG A 184 17.40 0.94 -20.24
N ALA A 185 17.86 1.81 -21.14
CA ALA A 185 19.23 2.31 -21.13
C ALA A 185 19.56 3.05 -19.80
N ARG A 186 18.66 3.95 -19.34
CA ARG A 186 18.83 4.71 -18.08
C ARG A 186 18.82 3.81 -16.85
N LEU A 187 18.08 2.71 -16.88
CA LEU A 187 18.00 1.72 -15.82
C LEU A 187 19.04 0.61 -15.94
N LYS A 188 19.88 0.64 -17.00
CA LYS A 188 20.89 -0.39 -17.31
C LYS A 188 20.26 -1.78 -17.47
N LEU A 189 19.11 -1.84 -18.13
CA LEU A 189 18.36 -3.05 -18.43
C LEU A 189 18.60 -3.49 -19.89
N PRO A 190 18.42 -4.78 -20.22
CA PRO A 190 18.61 -5.28 -21.59
C PRO A 190 17.65 -4.60 -22.58
N LEU A 191 18.17 -4.15 -23.73
CA LEU A 191 17.38 -3.41 -24.71
C LEU A 191 16.45 -4.33 -25.52
N SER A 192 16.90 -5.55 -25.88
CA SER A 192 16.22 -6.46 -26.80
C SER A 192 15.53 -7.65 -26.13
N ALA A 193 15.70 -7.85 -24.80
CA ALA A 193 15.08 -8.97 -24.10
C ALA A 193 13.59 -8.70 -23.81
N VAL A 194 12.81 -9.76 -23.63
CA VAL A 194 11.48 -9.66 -23.00
C VAL A 194 11.68 -9.39 -21.52
N LEU A 195 11.23 -8.25 -21.05
CA LEU A 195 11.47 -7.77 -19.70
C LEU A 195 10.20 -7.88 -18.85
N LEU A 196 10.18 -8.85 -17.94
CA LEU A 196 9.23 -8.93 -16.86
C LEU A 196 9.64 -7.98 -15.74
N GLY A 197 8.69 -7.49 -14.96
CA GLY A 197 9.02 -6.63 -13.82
C GLY A 197 8.11 -6.76 -12.62
N SER A 198 8.64 -6.40 -11.46
CA SER A 198 7.86 -6.30 -10.23
C SER A 198 8.36 -5.14 -9.36
N VAL A 199 7.44 -4.44 -8.72
CA VAL A 199 7.74 -3.39 -7.75
C VAL A 199 7.15 -3.81 -6.42
N ALA A 200 7.99 -4.21 -5.48
CA ALA A 200 7.53 -4.72 -4.19
C ALA A 200 8.65 -4.70 -3.14
N ARG A 201 8.28 -4.64 -1.87
CA ARG A 201 9.21 -4.96 -0.79
C ARG A 201 9.66 -6.43 -0.92
N LEU A 202 10.95 -6.72 -0.79
CA LEU A 202 11.48 -8.09 -0.85
C LEU A 202 11.15 -8.84 0.45
N HIS A 203 9.93 -9.38 0.49
CA HIS A 203 9.34 -10.03 1.65
C HIS A 203 8.60 -11.31 1.20
N PRO A 204 8.56 -12.39 1.99
CA PRO A 204 7.94 -13.67 1.59
C PRO A 204 6.53 -13.52 1.03
N LEU A 205 5.71 -12.61 1.60
CA LEU A 205 4.34 -12.35 1.14
C LEU A 205 4.24 -11.82 -0.30
N LYS A 206 5.31 -11.26 -0.85
CA LYS A 206 5.34 -10.77 -2.22
C LYS A 206 5.70 -11.86 -3.23
N ASN A 207 6.14 -13.02 -2.73
CA ASN A 207 6.39 -14.23 -3.50
C ASN A 207 7.25 -14.00 -4.77
N LEU A 208 8.27 -13.14 -4.64
CA LEU A 208 9.16 -12.83 -5.76
C LEU A 208 9.98 -14.05 -6.21
N ALA A 209 10.06 -15.09 -5.37
CA ALA A 209 10.61 -16.39 -5.75
C ALA A 209 9.86 -17.00 -6.95
N LEU A 210 8.52 -16.86 -7.03
CA LEU A 210 7.76 -17.26 -8.19
C LEU A 210 8.18 -16.46 -9.42
N ALA A 211 8.33 -15.14 -9.32
CA ALA A 211 8.73 -14.30 -10.45
C ALA A 211 10.10 -14.74 -11.02
N ILE A 212 11.05 -15.15 -10.17
CA ILE A 212 12.34 -15.71 -10.60
C ILE A 212 12.14 -17.07 -11.28
N LYS A 213 11.30 -17.94 -10.73
CA LYS A 213 11.01 -19.28 -11.33
C LYS A 213 10.39 -19.19 -12.72
N LEU A 214 9.68 -18.10 -13.05
CA LEU A 214 9.13 -17.88 -14.39
C LEU A 214 10.22 -17.87 -15.47
N LEU A 215 11.44 -17.45 -15.14
CA LEU A 215 12.55 -17.41 -16.12
C LEU A 215 13.00 -18.79 -16.61
N ALA A 216 12.58 -19.87 -15.97
CA ALA A 216 12.81 -21.24 -16.44
C ALA A 216 11.88 -21.63 -17.61
N PHE A 217 10.77 -20.93 -17.83
CA PHE A 217 9.80 -21.23 -18.89
C PHE A 217 10.18 -20.64 -20.25
N ASP A 218 11.00 -19.56 -20.26
CA ASP A 218 11.50 -18.98 -21.50
C ASP A 218 12.88 -18.35 -21.27
N ALA A 219 13.88 -18.78 -22.06
CA ALA A 219 15.25 -18.28 -21.94
C ALA A 219 15.42 -16.81 -22.37
N ARG A 220 14.45 -16.24 -23.10
CA ARG A 220 14.44 -14.82 -23.53
C ARG A 220 13.97 -13.87 -22.44
N TRP A 221 13.36 -14.40 -21.38
CA TRP A 221 12.80 -13.57 -20.31
C TRP A 221 13.88 -13.11 -19.34
N HIS A 222 13.86 -11.82 -19.06
CA HIS A 222 14.60 -11.18 -17.99
C HIS A 222 13.61 -10.64 -16.97
N LEU A 223 14.06 -10.44 -15.72
CA LEU A 223 13.23 -9.94 -14.64
C LEU A 223 13.89 -8.75 -13.95
N ALA A 224 13.21 -7.60 -13.93
CA ALA A 224 13.60 -6.42 -13.15
C ALA A 224 12.79 -6.36 -11.85
N ILE A 225 13.46 -6.30 -10.71
CA ILE A 225 12.84 -6.21 -9.40
C ILE A 225 13.23 -4.89 -8.74
N ALA A 226 12.26 -4.00 -8.51
CA ALA A 226 12.45 -2.77 -7.74
C ALA A 226 11.91 -2.93 -6.32
N GLY A 227 12.74 -2.61 -5.35
CA GLY A 227 12.45 -2.66 -3.93
C GLY A 227 13.60 -3.20 -3.10
N GLN A 228 13.41 -3.20 -1.78
CA GLN A 228 14.37 -3.71 -0.79
C GLN A 228 13.66 -4.61 0.22
N GLY A 229 14.39 -5.47 0.90
CA GLY A 229 13.85 -6.30 1.97
C GLY A 229 14.73 -7.46 2.37
N PRO A 230 14.32 -8.21 3.40
CA PRO A 230 15.13 -9.29 3.98
C PRO A 230 15.36 -10.47 3.01
N GLU A 231 14.49 -10.67 2.00
CA GLU A 231 14.58 -11.78 1.06
C GLU A 231 15.65 -11.57 -0.04
N GLN A 232 16.31 -10.42 -0.13
CA GLN A 232 17.22 -10.11 -1.24
C GLN A 232 18.32 -11.15 -1.43
N ALA A 233 18.96 -11.57 -0.33
CA ALA A 233 20.02 -12.58 -0.40
C ALA A 233 19.49 -13.96 -0.83
N GLY A 234 18.32 -14.36 -0.32
CA GLY A 234 17.65 -15.61 -0.68
C GLY A 234 17.20 -15.64 -2.15
N LEU A 235 16.62 -14.54 -2.65
CA LEU A 235 16.21 -14.41 -4.04
C LEU A 235 17.41 -14.44 -5.01
N ALA A 236 18.52 -13.79 -4.65
CA ALA A 236 19.75 -13.86 -5.44
C ALA A 236 20.38 -15.27 -5.42
N ALA A 237 20.28 -16.00 -4.31
CA ALA A 237 20.70 -17.40 -4.24
C ALA A 237 19.84 -18.30 -5.11
N LEU A 238 18.52 -18.14 -5.07
CA LEU A 238 17.57 -18.86 -5.92
C LEU A 238 17.85 -18.62 -7.42
N ALA A 239 18.13 -17.38 -7.82
CA ALA A 239 18.45 -17.06 -9.21
C ALA A 239 19.73 -17.79 -9.69
N ARG A 240 20.75 -17.91 -8.80
CA ARG A 240 21.97 -18.68 -9.10
C ARG A 240 21.71 -20.18 -9.18
N GLU A 241 20.92 -20.73 -8.26
CA GLU A 241 20.53 -22.15 -8.24
C GLU A 241 19.78 -22.55 -9.53
N LEU A 242 18.91 -21.67 -10.02
CA LEU A 242 18.14 -21.86 -11.25
C LEU A 242 18.94 -21.50 -12.53
N GLY A 243 20.20 -21.09 -12.43
CA GLY A 243 21.04 -20.73 -13.57
C GLY A 243 20.55 -19.53 -14.36
N CYS A 244 19.83 -18.59 -13.70
CA CYS A 244 19.28 -17.39 -14.36
C CYS A 244 19.71 -16.07 -13.69
N ALA A 245 20.81 -16.09 -12.93
CA ALA A 245 21.27 -14.92 -12.17
C ALA A 245 21.59 -13.70 -13.06
N ASP A 246 22.10 -13.93 -14.27
CA ASP A 246 22.39 -12.92 -15.30
C ASP A 246 21.12 -12.27 -15.89
N ARG A 247 19.97 -12.92 -15.72
CA ARG A 247 18.66 -12.46 -16.21
C ARG A 247 17.79 -11.81 -15.11
N VAL A 248 18.25 -11.75 -13.85
CA VAL A 248 17.56 -11.10 -12.75
C VAL A 248 18.25 -9.80 -12.38
N HIS A 249 17.55 -8.68 -12.52
CA HIS A 249 18.06 -7.32 -12.28
C HIS A 249 17.44 -6.73 -11.00
N PHE A 250 18.21 -6.71 -9.91
CA PHE A 250 17.80 -6.06 -8.66
C PHE A 250 18.13 -4.57 -8.72
N LEU A 251 17.10 -3.71 -8.75
CA LEU A 251 17.25 -2.27 -8.91
C LEU A 251 17.30 -1.50 -7.57
N GLY A 252 17.09 -2.20 -6.45
CA GLY A 252 16.96 -1.56 -5.14
C GLY A 252 15.68 -0.73 -5.02
N GLU A 253 15.61 0.11 -3.99
CA GLU A 253 14.51 1.04 -3.78
C GLU A 253 14.59 2.18 -4.81
N LEU A 254 13.53 2.40 -5.56
CA LEU A 254 13.44 3.44 -6.57
C LEU A 254 12.56 4.61 -6.09
N ALA A 255 12.96 5.83 -6.43
CA ALA A 255 12.11 7.00 -6.29
C ALA A 255 10.90 6.92 -7.26
N PRO A 256 9.78 7.61 -6.99
CA PRO A 256 8.54 7.50 -7.78
C PRO A 256 8.72 7.74 -9.29
N ASP A 257 9.55 8.72 -9.68
CA ASP A 257 9.89 9.01 -11.08
C ASP A 257 10.64 7.86 -11.75
N ARG A 258 11.54 7.20 -11.02
CA ARG A 258 12.25 6.02 -11.51
C ARG A 258 11.37 4.78 -11.54
N VAL A 259 10.36 4.67 -10.67
CA VAL A 259 9.33 3.63 -10.77
C VAL A 259 8.52 3.83 -12.04
N ALA A 260 8.09 5.05 -12.37
CA ALA A 260 7.41 5.36 -13.63
C ALA A 260 8.27 4.96 -14.84
N MET A 261 9.57 5.28 -14.80
CA MET A 261 10.53 4.88 -15.85
C MET A 261 10.66 3.35 -15.95
N LEU A 262 10.68 2.63 -14.81
CA LEU A 262 10.70 1.16 -14.83
C LEU A 262 9.44 0.61 -15.49
N LEU A 263 8.26 1.12 -15.14
CA LEU A 263 7.00 0.69 -15.75
C LEU A 263 7.02 0.88 -17.28
N SER A 264 7.55 2.00 -17.79
CA SER A 264 7.71 2.22 -19.25
C SER A 264 8.69 1.23 -19.91
N ALA A 265 9.63 0.66 -19.16
CA ALA A 265 10.62 -0.28 -19.66
C ALA A 265 10.10 -1.72 -19.82
N LEU A 266 9.00 -2.08 -19.14
CA LEU A 266 8.51 -3.46 -19.04
C LEU A 266 7.67 -3.89 -20.25
N ASP A 267 7.69 -5.18 -20.54
CA ASP A 267 6.75 -5.84 -21.43
C ASP A 267 5.56 -6.42 -20.64
N VAL A 268 5.81 -6.99 -19.45
CA VAL A 268 4.78 -7.53 -18.56
C VAL A 268 5.14 -7.23 -17.11
N PHE A 269 4.17 -6.77 -16.33
CA PHE A 269 4.30 -6.66 -14.88
C PHE A 269 3.77 -7.93 -14.21
N VAL A 270 4.56 -8.54 -13.34
CA VAL A 270 4.20 -9.77 -12.62
C VAL A 270 4.00 -9.47 -11.13
N PHE A 271 2.83 -9.85 -10.60
CA PHE A 271 2.44 -9.55 -9.22
C PHE A 271 1.95 -10.80 -8.48
N PRO A 272 2.87 -11.68 -8.07
CA PRO A 272 2.54 -12.97 -7.47
C PRO A 272 2.29 -12.92 -5.97
N SER A 273 1.94 -11.74 -5.41
CA SER A 273 1.72 -11.54 -3.97
C SER A 273 0.72 -12.55 -3.40
N LEU A 274 1.05 -13.12 -2.22
CA LEU A 274 0.21 -14.07 -1.50
C LEU A 274 -0.84 -13.38 -0.61
N ALA A 275 -0.61 -12.11 -0.27
CA ALA A 275 -1.56 -11.32 0.51
C ALA A 275 -1.43 -9.83 0.20
N GLU A 276 -2.58 -9.19 0.05
CA GLU A 276 -2.73 -7.76 -0.20
C GLU A 276 -3.95 -7.21 0.55
N THR A 277 -4.00 -5.91 0.71
CA THR A 277 -5.18 -5.19 1.18
C THR A 277 -5.75 -4.25 0.12
N PHE A 278 -4.93 -3.92 -0.91
CA PHE A 278 -5.31 -3.11 -2.05
C PHE A 278 -4.45 -3.43 -3.29
N GLY A 279 -3.11 -3.50 -3.11
CA GLY A 279 -2.19 -3.76 -4.22
C GLY A 279 -1.80 -2.50 -4.99
N LEU A 280 -1.38 -1.42 -4.31
CA LEU A 280 -1.06 -0.14 -4.95
C LEU A 280 -0.13 -0.27 -6.17
N ALA A 281 0.95 -1.06 -6.06
CA ALA A 281 1.93 -1.20 -7.14
C ALA A 281 1.34 -1.86 -8.40
N VAL A 282 0.44 -2.81 -8.26
CA VAL A 282 -0.21 -3.45 -9.43
C VAL A 282 -1.25 -2.54 -10.05
N VAL A 283 -1.95 -1.71 -9.26
CA VAL A 283 -2.87 -0.68 -9.76
C VAL A 283 -2.10 0.36 -10.57
N GLU A 284 -0.97 0.84 -10.05
CA GLU A 284 -0.08 1.79 -10.73
C GLU A 284 0.47 1.22 -12.05
N ALA A 285 0.91 -0.05 -12.05
CA ALA A 285 1.43 -0.72 -13.25
C ALA A 285 0.35 -0.89 -14.32
N ALA A 286 -0.83 -1.37 -13.94
CA ALA A 286 -1.95 -1.55 -14.86
C ALA A 286 -2.41 -0.20 -15.46
N HIS A 287 -2.55 0.84 -14.62
CA HIS A 287 -2.91 2.18 -15.07
C HIS A 287 -1.84 2.81 -15.98
N ALA A 288 -0.55 2.52 -15.75
CA ALA A 288 0.53 2.96 -16.64
C ALA A 288 0.51 2.26 -18.01
N GLY A 289 -0.46 1.39 -18.26
CA GLY A 289 -0.64 0.68 -19.53
C GLY A 289 0.22 -0.57 -19.68
N VAL A 290 0.95 -0.99 -18.64
CA VAL A 290 1.75 -2.22 -18.68
C VAL A 290 0.80 -3.42 -18.58
N PRO A 291 0.89 -4.42 -19.47
CA PRO A 291 0.18 -5.68 -19.31
C PRO A 291 0.55 -6.36 -17.99
N VAL A 292 -0.45 -6.84 -17.25
CA VAL A 292 -0.25 -7.36 -15.88
C VAL A 292 -0.73 -8.80 -15.74
N VAL A 293 0.09 -9.64 -15.10
CA VAL A 293 -0.35 -10.92 -14.52
C VAL A 293 -0.29 -10.82 -13.00
N ALA A 294 -1.42 -10.99 -12.34
CA ALA A 294 -1.54 -10.90 -10.89
C ALA A 294 -2.03 -12.21 -10.27
N ASN A 295 -1.63 -12.48 -9.01
CA ASN A 295 -2.21 -13.58 -8.27
C ASN A 295 -3.71 -13.37 -8.05
N ARG A 296 -4.48 -14.47 -8.07
CA ARG A 296 -5.92 -14.46 -7.83
C ARG A 296 -6.20 -14.32 -6.35
N LEU A 297 -6.37 -13.10 -5.88
CA LEU A 297 -6.79 -12.77 -4.52
C LEU A 297 -8.11 -11.99 -4.59
N ALA A 298 -9.04 -12.24 -3.69
CA ALA A 298 -10.35 -11.58 -3.67
C ALA A 298 -10.25 -10.05 -3.70
N VAL A 299 -9.29 -9.48 -2.96
CA VAL A 299 -9.04 -8.03 -2.97
C VAL A 299 -8.49 -7.54 -4.31
N LEU A 300 -7.64 -8.31 -4.99
CA LEU A 300 -7.12 -7.93 -6.30
C LEU A 300 -8.19 -8.08 -7.38
N GLU A 301 -9.05 -9.09 -7.30
CA GLU A 301 -10.22 -9.23 -8.19
C GLU A 301 -11.18 -8.04 -8.01
N GLU A 302 -11.42 -7.59 -6.76
CA GLU A 302 -12.21 -6.39 -6.48
C GLU A 302 -11.58 -5.14 -7.11
N VAL A 303 -10.29 -4.90 -6.81
CA VAL A 303 -9.62 -3.63 -7.17
C VAL A 303 -9.28 -3.54 -8.66
N LEU A 304 -8.92 -4.67 -9.29
CA LEU A 304 -8.49 -4.74 -10.69
C LEU A 304 -9.60 -5.16 -11.65
N SER A 305 -10.86 -5.06 -11.22
CA SER A 305 -12.02 -5.30 -12.07
C SER A 305 -12.97 -4.08 -12.06
N PRO A 306 -12.53 -2.92 -12.58
CA PRO A 306 -13.40 -1.77 -12.71
C PRO A 306 -14.61 -2.15 -13.58
N ASP A 307 -15.80 -1.71 -13.18
CA ASP A 307 -17.08 -2.10 -13.83
C ASP A 307 -17.36 -3.62 -13.84
N GLY A 308 -16.72 -4.42 -12.97
CA GLY A 308 -16.87 -5.86 -12.92
C GLY A 308 -16.04 -6.63 -13.95
N GLU A 309 -15.29 -5.93 -14.82
CA GLU A 309 -14.47 -6.52 -15.87
C GLU A 309 -12.98 -6.47 -15.50
N PRO A 310 -12.25 -7.60 -15.49
CA PRO A 310 -10.83 -7.61 -15.18
C PRO A 310 -10.02 -6.74 -16.14
N CYS A 311 -9.11 -5.94 -15.60
CA CYS A 311 -8.14 -5.16 -16.37
C CYS A 311 -6.72 -5.78 -16.36
N VAL A 312 -6.58 -6.99 -15.84
CA VAL A 312 -5.35 -7.77 -15.76
C VAL A 312 -5.66 -9.25 -16.02
N LEU A 313 -4.66 -10.08 -16.27
CA LEU A 313 -4.82 -11.53 -16.19
C LEU A 313 -4.58 -12.00 -14.76
N PHE A 314 -5.49 -12.80 -14.24
CA PHE A 314 -5.32 -13.48 -12.96
C PHE A 314 -4.82 -14.91 -13.17
N ALA A 315 -3.79 -15.29 -12.41
CA ALA A 315 -3.26 -16.65 -12.37
C ALA A 315 -3.02 -17.08 -10.92
N ASP A 316 -3.03 -18.38 -10.66
CA ASP A 316 -2.72 -18.92 -9.35
C ASP A 316 -1.21 -18.90 -9.10
N ALA A 317 -0.78 -18.15 -8.09
CA ALA A 317 0.63 -18.09 -7.69
C ALA A 317 1.16 -19.40 -7.06
N GLY A 318 0.30 -20.35 -6.75
CA GLY A 318 0.66 -21.73 -6.38
C GLY A 318 1.06 -22.58 -7.59
N ASN A 319 0.74 -22.15 -8.82
CA ASN A 319 1.02 -22.87 -10.04
C ASN A 319 1.92 -22.04 -11.00
N PRO A 320 3.25 -22.21 -10.94
CA PRO A 320 4.18 -21.46 -11.80
C PRO A 320 3.92 -21.62 -13.31
N ALA A 321 3.48 -22.80 -13.77
CA ALA A 321 3.19 -23.05 -15.17
C ALA A 321 1.96 -22.26 -15.64
N ALA A 322 0.89 -22.20 -14.83
CA ALA A 322 -0.27 -21.39 -15.15
C ALA A 322 0.06 -19.89 -15.18
N PHE A 323 0.93 -19.45 -14.29
CA PHE A 323 1.39 -18.05 -14.25
C PHE A 323 2.23 -17.71 -15.48
N ALA A 324 3.17 -18.61 -15.88
CA ALA A 324 3.96 -18.47 -17.10
C ALA A 324 3.07 -18.45 -18.35
N ALA A 325 2.06 -19.34 -18.43
CA ALA A 325 1.12 -19.36 -19.55
C ALA A 325 0.34 -18.04 -19.68
N ALA A 326 -0.02 -17.40 -18.55
CA ALA A 326 -0.65 -16.08 -18.58
C ALA A 326 0.31 -14.99 -19.08
N VAL A 327 1.60 -15.07 -18.74
CA VAL A 327 2.62 -14.15 -19.29
C VAL A 327 2.77 -14.35 -20.79
N HIS A 328 2.92 -15.60 -21.28
CA HIS A 328 2.98 -15.90 -22.71
C HIS A 328 1.76 -15.34 -23.46
N ARG A 329 0.56 -15.56 -22.92
CA ARG A 329 -0.68 -15.08 -23.53
C ARG A 329 -0.67 -13.56 -23.72
N LEU A 330 -0.17 -12.77 -22.74
CA LEU A 330 -0.06 -11.31 -22.88
C LEU A 330 0.97 -10.89 -23.92
N LEU A 331 2.05 -11.64 -24.05
CA LEU A 331 3.11 -11.36 -25.04
C LEU A 331 2.71 -11.73 -26.48
N GLU A 332 1.89 -12.77 -26.63
CA GLU A 332 1.49 -13.33 -27.94
C GLU A 332 0.16 -12.73 -28.47
N ASP A 333 -0.66 -12.11 -27.59
CA ASP A 333 -1.94 -11.51 -27.94
C ASP A 333 -1.96 -9.99 -27.65
N PRO A 334 -1.43 -9.14 -28.55
CA PRO A 334 -1.44 -7.70 -28.41
C PRO A 334 -2.86 -7.10 -28.32
N ALA A 335 -3.86 -7.74 -28.90
CA ALA A 335 -5.25 -7.26 -28.85
C ALA A 335 -5.82 -7.44 -27.44
N LEU A 336 -5.53 -8.59 -26.79
CA LEU A 336 -5.87 -8.81 -25.38
C LEU A 336 -5.16 -7.79 -24.48
N ALA A 337 -3.84 -7.60 -24.66
CA ALA A 337 -3.06 -6.65 -23.89
C ALA A 337 -3.63 -5.22 -24.00
N ALA A 338 -3.96 -4.78 -25.22
CA ALA A 338 -4.58 -3.49 -25.47
C ALA A 338 -5.97 -3.35 -24.80
N THR A 339 -6.78 -4.43 -24.86
CA THR A 339 -8.10 -4.45 -24.20
C THR A 339 -7.98 -4.28 -22.69
N LEU A 340 -7.06 -5.02 -22.05
CA LEU A 340 -6.83 -4.92 -20.61
C LEU A 340 -6.28 -3.55 -20.20
N SER A 341 -5.37 -2.99 -20.98
CA SER A 341 -4.82 -1.65 -20.77
C SER A 341 -5.92 -0.56 -20.89
N ALA A 342 -6.81 -0.67 -21.87
CA ALA A 342 -7.94 0.25 -22.01
C ALA A 342 -8.91 0.20 -20.82
N ARG A 343 -9.13 -1.01 -20.25
CA ARG A 343 -9.91 -1.17 -19.01
C ARG A 343 -9.17 -0.57 -17.82
N ALA A 344 -7.85 -0.78 -17.72
CA ALA A 344 -7.02 -0.28 -16.62
C ALA A 344 -6.97 1.26 -16.56
N ALA A 345 -7.14 1.96 -17.66
CA ALA A 345 -7.23 3.42 -17.68
C ALA A 345 -8.37 3.96 -16.80
N LYS A 346 -9.45 3.18 -16.60
CA LYS A 346 -10.57 3.53 -15.72
C LYS A 346 -10.19 3.53 -14.22
N LEU A 347 -9.10 2.86 -13.81
CA LEU A 347 -8.68 2.79 -12.42
C LEU A 347 -8.48 4.18 -11.80
N ALA A 348 -8.00 5.18 -12.56
CA ALA A 348 -7.86 6.54 -12.09
C ALA A 348 -9.20 7.22 -11.74
N THR A 349 -10.30 6.81 -12.36
CA THR A 349 -11.64 7.31 -12.03
C THR A 349 -12.15 6.72 -10.71
N TYR A 350 -11.88 5.41 -10.48
CA TYR A 350 -12.32 4.72 -9.26
C TYR A 350 -11.43 5.05 -8.05
N TYR A 351 -10.13 5.17 -8.26
CA TYR A 351 -9.12 5.26 -7.20
C TYR A 351 -8.31 6.56 -7.31
N SER A 352 -9.00 7.70 -7.45
CA SER A 352 -8.32 8.99 -7.54
C SER A 352 -7.78 9.43 -6.17
N ARG A 353 -6.58 10.01 -6.18
CA ARG A 353 -5.99 10.63 -4.99
C ARG A 353 -6.90 11.70 -4.40
N GLU A 354 -7.49 12.52 -5.27
CA GLU A 354 -8.37 13.63 -4.89
C GLU A 354 -9.62 13.15 -4.16
N ALA A 355 -10.24 12.05 -4.62
CA ALA A 355 -11.39 11.43 -3.96
C ALA A 355 -11.00 10.85 -2.59
N MET A 356 -9.87 10.15 -2.49
CA MET A 356 -9.36 9.64 -1.21
C MET A 356 -9.11 10.79 -0.23
N VAL A 357 -8.35 11.81 -0.62
CA VAL A 357 -8.03 12.96 0.24
C VAL A 357 -9.32 13.69 0.66
N GLY A 358 -10.28 13.85 -0.28
CA GLY A 358 -11.58 14.44 0.01
C GLY A 358 -12.37 13.68 1.05
N ALA A 359 -12.40 12.35 0.94
CA ALA A 359 -13.08 11.49 1.90
C ALA A 359 -12.45 11.55 3.31
N TYR A 360 -11.10 11.57 3.39
CA TYR A 360 -10.41 11.75 4.69
C TYR A 360 -10.67 13.14 5.29
N ALA A 361 -10.61 14.21 4.51
CA ALA A 361 -10.90 15.56 4.98
C ALA A 361 -12.33 15.65 5.53
N ALA A 362 -13.32 15.18 4.78
CA ALA A 362 -14.72 15.16 5.21
C ALA A 362 -14.92 14.30 6.47
N LEU A 363 -14.24 13.15 6.58
CA LEU A 363 -14.28 12.31 7.78
C LEU A 363 -13.73 13.05 8.99
N ILE A 364 -12.57 13.68 8.89
CA ILE A 364 -11.94 14.42 9.97
C ILE A 364 -12.85 15.59 10.40
N GLU A 365 -13.34 16.38 9.46
CA GLU A 365 -14.22 17.52 9.72
C GLU A 365 -15.53 17.10 10.39
N SER A 366 -16.11 15.98 9.98
CA SER A 366 -17.33 15.44 10.59
C SER A 366 -17.12 15.07 12.06
N GLU A 367 -15.97 14.48 12.38
CA GLU A 367 -15.62 14.11 13.76
C GLU A 367 -15.28 15.32 14.62
N VAL A 368 -14.63 16.35 14.06
CA VAL A 368 -14.35 17.61 14.75
C VAL A 368 -15.64 18.36 15.09
N ASN A 369 -16.58 18.41 14.16
CA ASN A 369 -17.83 19.15 14.29
C ASN A 369 -18.93 18.38 15.04
N GLY A 370 -18.68 17.11 15.44
CA GLY A 370 -19.68 16.24 16.10
C GLY A 370 -20.88 15.91 15.20
N LYS A 371 -20.78 16.09 13.88
CA LYS A 371 -21.84 15.77 12.92
C LYS A 371 -21.63 14.35 12.37
N ALA A 372 -22.69 13.54 12.34
CA ALA A 372 -22.62 12.27 11.64
C ALA A 372 -22.23 12.51 10.16
N PRO A 373 -21.31 11.70 9.57
CA PRO A 373 -20.90 11.87 8.17
C PRO A 373 -22.15 11.80 7.27
N GLN A 374 -22.42 12.88 6.55
CA GLN A 374 -23.47 12.90 5.54
C GLN A 374 -22.95 12.15 4.30
N GLY A 375 -23.55 11.00 3.99
CA GLY A 375 -23.51 10.43 2.65
C GLY A 375 -22.20 9.80 2.17
N GLY A 376 -21.76 8.73 2.83
CA GLY A 376 -20.81 7.77 2.27
C GLY A 376 -21.26 6.36 2.61
N SER A 377 -21.82 5.63 1.63
CA SER A 377 -22.12 4.16 1.69
C SER A 377 -23.20 3.64 2.66
N ARG A 378 -24.39 4.27 2.72
CA ARG A 378 -25.59 3.49 3.08
C ARG A 378 -25.99 2.46 1.99
N GLN A 379 -25.38 2.52 0.81
CA GLN A 379 -25.73 1.66 -0.33
C GLN A 379 -25.04 0.29 -0.31
N ALA A 380 -23.89 0.14 0.37
CA ALA A 380 -23.13 -1.10 0.36
C ALA A 380 -23.59 -2.19 1.37
N LEU A 381 -24.46 -1.84 2.34
CA LEU A 381 -24.96 -2.80 3.35
C LEU A 381 -26.37 -3.35 3.02
N ARG A 382 -27.04 -2.87 1.96
CA ARG A 382 -28.40 -3.32 1.59
C ARG A 382 -28.50 -4.31 0.41
N SER A 383 -27.41 -4.60 -0.28
CA SER A 383 -27.43 -5.50 -1.45
C SER A 383 -26.66 -6.81 -1.25
N GLY A 384 -26.72 -7.39 -0.07
CA GLY A 384 -25.98 -8.61 0.22
C GLY A 384 -26.63 -9.56 1.24
N VAL A 385 -28.00 -9.59 1.31
CA VAL A 385 -28.73 -10.68 1.96
C VAL A 385 -29.95 -10.95 1.12
N THR A 386 -29.84 -11.83 0.16
CA THR A 386 -30.84 -12.80 -0.33
C THR A 386 -30.07 -13.99 -0.86
#